data_cb1e70cc61cd9be71f95b14839908361
#
_entry.id   cb1e70cc61cd9be71f95b14839908361
#
_cell.length_a   1.000
_cell.length_b   1.000
_cell.length_c   1.000
_cell.angle_alpha   90.00
_cell.angle_beta   90.00
_cell.angle_gamma   90.00
#
_symmetry.space_group_name_H-M   'P 1'
#
loop_
_entity.id
_entity.type
_entity.pdbx_description
1 polymer ?
#
loop_
_entity_poly.entity_id
_entity_poly.type
_entity_poly.pdbx_seq_one_letter_code
_entity_poly.pdbx_strand_id
1 'polypeptide(L)'
;MKKLTLLLSLALSPVMLIADHHASTTANYGMAYQFAVTNPAAVVGSMQSFMNSETGKNRPVGVSLVQIISNGASKATHQINVFYPSLDAIEENAARNAQSVDWAQYMNTMRESAERVSENMFSVQMSKVNQDVANQPGSTSMLTMVKVTDPSTYMKAMKKMMSSEAAAAFPGAIYVGQIIG
;
A
#
# COMPACT_ATOMS: atom_id res chain seq x y z
N MET A 1 -55.13 2.63 -2.63
CA MET A 1 -53.90 3.35 -2.25
C MET A 1 -52.73 2.39 -2.39
N LYS A 2 -51.93 2.48 -3.49
CA LYS A 2 -50.82 1.59 -3.78
C LYS A 2 -49.57 2.19 -3.11
N LYS A 3 -49.00 1.49 -2.14
CA LYS A 3 -47.73 1.88 -1.52
C LYS A 3 -46.58 1.54 -2.48
N LEU A 4 -45.90 2.57 -2.98
CA LEU A 4 -44.69 2.46 -3.80
C LEU A 4 -43.50 2.27 -2.86
N THR A 5 -42.96 1.07 -2.79
CA THR A 5 -41.74 0.77 -2.03
C THR A 5 -40.56 1.05 -2.95
N LEU A 6 -39.85 2.15 -2.68
CA LEU A 6 -38.62 2.52 -3.39
C LEU A 6 -37.47 1.68 -2.81
N LEU A 7 -37.03 0.66 -3.54
CA LEU A 7 -35.81 -0.09 -3.24
C LEU A 7 -34.62 0.75 -3.72
N LEU A 8 -33.94 1.39 -2.76
CA LEU A 8 -32.68 2.06 -2.99
C LEU A 8 -31.58 0.98 -3.02
N SER A 9 -31.23 0.50 -4.21
CA SER A 9 -30.08 -0.38 -4.40
C SER A 9 -28.80 0.44 -4.23
N LEU A 10 -28.19 0.34 -3.06
CA LEU A 10 -26.85 0.85 -2.79
C LEU A 10 -25.85 -0.03 -3.57
N ALA A 11 -25.48 0.42 -4.76
CA ALA A 11 -24.40 -0.21 -5.52
C ALA A 11 -23.09 0.05 -4.76
N LEU A 12 -22.63 -0.94 -3.97
CA LEU A 12 -21.25 -0.99 -3.51
C LEU A 12 -20.38 -1.18 -4.76
N SER A 13 -19.84 -0.09 -5.28
CA SER A 13 -18.79 -0.17 -6.29
C SER A 13 -17.58 -0.84 -5.63
N PRO A 14 -17.03 -1.92 -6.20
CA PRO A 14 -15.79 -2.49 -5.69
C PRO A 14 -14.71 -1.42 -5.85
N VAL A 15 -14.10 -1.02 -4.74
CA VAL A 15 -12.90 -0.18 -4.75
C VAL A 15 -11.84 -0.99 -5.48
N MET A 16 -11.53 -0.61 -6.73
CA MET A 16 -10.46 -1.23 -7.48
C MET A 16 -9.15 -0.94 -6.75
N LEU A 17 -8.55 -1.97 -6.15
CA LEU A 17 -7.15 -1.93 -5.77
C LEU A 17 -6.37 -1.77 -7.07
N ILE A 18 -5.70 -0.63 -7.24
CA ILE A 18 -4.73 -0.45 -8.30
C ILE A 18 -3.48 -1.19 -7.83
N ALA A 19 -3.42 -2.48 -8.12
CA ALA A 19 -2.21 -3.26 -7.99
C ALA A 19 -1.48 -3.17 -9.33
N ASP A 20 -0.31 -2.57 -9.30
CA ASP A 20 0.46 -2.35 -10.50
C ASP A 20 1.41 -3.51 -10.78
N HIS A 21 1.35 -4.04 -12.00
CA HIS A 21 2.15 -5.18 -12.45
C HIS A 21 3.59 -4.83 -12.91
N HIS A 22 4.10 -3.64 -12.55
CA HIS A 22 5.46 -3.29 -12.94
C HIS A 22 6.51 -3.93 -12.03
N ALA A 23 7.29 -4.78 -12.71
CA ALA A 23 8.59 -5.34 -12.31
C ALA A 23 8.65 -5.95 -10.91
N SER A 24 8.83 -7.25 -10.88
CA SER A 24 9.36 -8.02 -9.76
C SER A 24 10.79 -7.58 -9.40
N THR A 25 10.98 -6.32 -9.04
CA THR A 25 12.17 -5.89 -8.34
C THR A 25 11.99 -6.28 -6.89
N THR A 26 12.93 -7.06 -6.36
CA THR A 26 12.94 -7.38 -4.92
C THR A 26 12.90 -6.08 -4.15
N ALA A 27 11.77 -5.77 -3.51
CA ALA A 27 11.65 -4.58 -2.69
C ALA A 27 12.50 -4.75 -1.44
N ASN A 28 13.50 -3.91 -1.27
CA ASN A 28 14.35 -3.91 -0.08
C ASN A 28 13.89 -2.89 0.96
N TYR A 29 13.17 -1.85 0.51
CA TYR A 29 12.65 -0.79 1.35
C TYR A 29 11.20 -0.49 1.01
N GLY A 30 10.49 0.11 1.94
CA GLY A 30 9.15 0.61 1.70
C GLY A 30 8.83 1.84 2.54
N MET A 31 7.91 2.64 2.03
CA MET A 31 7.29 3.72 2.77
C MET A 31 5.79 3.47 2.84
N ALA A 32 5.23 3.61 4.03
CA ALA A 32 3.80 3.49 4.30
C ALA A 32 3.26 4.85 4.73
N TYR A 33 2.38 5.41 3.92
CA TYR A 33 1.71 6.69 4.19
C TYR A 33 0.26 6.41 4.55
N GLN A 34 -0.16 6.75 5.76
CA GLN A 34 -1.55 6.61 6.18
C GLN A 34 -2.30 7.94 6.10
N PHE A 35 -3.51 7.89 5.59
CA PHE A 35 -4.35 9.06 5.36
C PHE A 35 -5.76 8.89 5.93
N ALA A 36 -6.28 9.96 6.52
CA ALA A 36 -7.70 10.16 6.71
C ALA A 36 -8.26 10.78 5.42
N VAL A 37 -8.91 9.96 4.60
CA VAL A 37 -9.43 10.37 3.29
C VAL A 37 -10.88 10.82 3.44
N THR A 38 -11.16 12.04 2.97
CA THR A 38 -12.52 12.63 2.97
C THR A 38 -13.24 12.43 1.63
N ASN A 39 -12.49 12.28 0.53
CA ASN A 39 -13.03 12.01 -0.79
C ASN A 39 -12.32 10.84 -1.47
N PRO A 40 -12.71 9.57 -1.17
CA PRO A 40 -12.05 8.39 -1.73
C PRO A 40 -12.09 8.33 -3.26
N ALA A 41 -13.18 8.77 -3.89
CA ALA A 41 -13.31 8.75 -5.35
C ALA A 41 -12.28 9.67 -6.02
N ALA A 42 -12.06 10.86 -5.47
CA ALA A 42 -11.04 11.79 -5.97
C ALA A 42 -9.62 11.22 -5.80
N VAL A 43 -9.32 10.62 -4.63
CA VAL A 43 -8.01 10.00 -4.36
C VAL A 43 -7.73 8.85 -5.33
N VAL A 44 -8.69 7.92 -5.50
CA VAL A 44 -8.55 6.78 -6.43
C VAL A 44 -8.40 7.27 -7.88
N GLY A 45 -9.27 8.19 -8.31
CA GLY A 45 -9.24 8.72 -9.68
C GLY A 45 -7.94 9.48 -10.00
N SER A 46 -7.45 10.30 -9.08
CA SER A 46 -6.19 11.05 -9.28
C SER A 46 -4.97 10.12 -9.27
N MET A 47 -4.95 9.11 -8.39
CA MET A 47 -3.90 8.10 -8.40
C MET A 47 -3.91 7.32 -9.72
N GLN A 48 -5.07 6.89 -10.20
CA GLN A 48 -5.19 6.18 -11.47
C GLN A 48 -4.72 7.03 -12.65
N SER A 49 -5.08 8.32 -12.68
CA SER A 49 -4.61 9.25 -13.69
C SER A 49 -3.10 9.42 -13.66
N PHE A 50 -2.51 9.59 -12.47
CA PHE A 50 -1.05 9.67 -12.30
C PHE A 50 -0.37 8.37 -12.75
N MET A 51 -0.88 7.20 -12.33
CA MET A 51 -0.29 5.91 -12.70
C MET A 51 -0.32 5.66 -14.23
N ASN A 52 -1.32 6.21 -14.93
CA ASN A 52 -1.47 6.10 -16.38
C ASN A 52 -0.67 7.17 -17.15
N SER A 53 -0.13 8.18 -16.47
CA SER A 53 0.72 9.21 -17.08
C SER A 53 2.08 8.65 -17.49
N GLU A 54 2.84 9.42 -18.27
CA GLU A 54 4.21 9.05 -18.63
C GLU A 54 5.11 8.90 -17.40
N THR A 55 5.00 9.85 -16.46
CA THR A 55 5.76 9.82 -15.20
C THR A 55 5.40 8.59 -14.37
N GLY A 56 4.12 8.27 -14.25
CA GLY A 56 3.64 7.13 -13.50
C GLY A 56 4.06 5.79 -14.11
N LYS A 57 3.96 5.64 -15.43
CA LYS A 57 4.36 4.41 -16.14
C LYS A 57 5.85 4.11 -16.06
N ASN A 58 6.68 5.13 -16.03
CA ASN A 58 8.15 4.99 -16.00
C ASN A 58 8.74 5.02 -14.59
N ARG A 59 7.93 4.87 -13.53
CA ARG A 59 8.43 4.87 -12.15
C ARG A 59 9.24 3.61 -11.84
N PRO A 60 10.35 3.70 -11.11
CA PRO A 60 11.19 2.57 -10.70
C PRO A 60 10.68 1.88 -9.42
N VAL A 61 9.44 2.15 -9.00
CA VAL A 61 8.90 1.76 -7.70
C VAL A 61 7.54 1.09 -7.82
N GLY A 62 7.26 0.14 -6.94
CA GLY A 62 5.92 -0.44 -6.77
C GLY A 62 5.06 0.46 -5.89
N VAL A 63 3.79 0.62 -6.23
CA VAL A 63 2.83 1.42 -5.44
C VAL A 63 1.55 0.61 -5.23
N SER A 64 1.02 0.65 -4.01
CA SER A 64 -0.31 0.11 -3.73
C SER A 64 -1.12 1.09 -2.90
N LEU A 65 -2.42 1.18 -3.18
CA LEU A 65 -3.41 1.87 -2.37
C LEU A 65 -4.33 0.85 -1.74
N VAL A 66 -4.45 0.88 -0.43
CA VAL A 66 -5.32 -0.02 0.32
C VAL A 66 -6.28 0.77 1.21
N GLN A 67 -7.51 0.27 1.33
CA GLN A 67 -8.46 0.75 2.32
C GLN A 67 -8.21 0.07 3.65
N ILE A 68 -8.20 0.85 4.72
CA ILE A 68 -8.07 0.33 6.09
C ILE A 68 -9.46 -0.01 6.60
N ILE A 69 -9.68 -1.29 6.91
CA ILE A 69 -10.99 -1.80 7.38
C ILE A 69 -11.07 -1.71 8.91
N SER A 70 -9.93 -1.93 9.59
CA SER A 70 -9.85 -1.91 11.05
C SER A 70 -8.51 -1.33 11.49
N ASN A 71 -8.53 -0.29 12.30
CA ASN A 71 -7.33 0.50 12.66
C ASN A 71 -7.36 1.00 14.11
N GLY A 72 -8.16 0.38 14.97
CA GLY A 72 -8.29 0.78 16.37
C GLY A 72 -8.74 2.25 16.50
N ALA A 73 -7.99 3.03 17.26
CA ALA A 73 -8.30 4.44 17.52
C ALA A 73 -7.72 5.41 16.46
N SER A 74 -6.99 4.92 15.45
CA SER A 74 -6.44 5.78 14.40
C SER A 74 -7.54 6.28 13.47
N LYS A 75 -7.45 7.55 13.04
CA LYS A 75 -8.37 8.14 12.07
C LYS A 75 -8.05 7.79 10.60
N ALA A 76 -6.96 7.08 10.36
CA ALA A 76 -6.56 6.70 9.01
C ALA A 76 -7.57 5.72 8.39
N THR A 77 -7.98 6.01 7.16
CA THR A 77 -8.94 5.22 6.37
C THR A 77 -8.29 4.52 5.19
N HIS A 78 -7.14 5.03 4.73
CA HIS A 78 -6.40 4.49 3.60
C HIS A 78 -4.90 4.52 3.87
N GLN A 79 -4.18 3.62 3.18
CA GLN A 79 -2.73 3.59 3.20
C GLN A 79 -2.19 3.45 1.78
N ILE A 80 -1.16 4.24 1.48
CA ILE A 80 -0.36 4.12 0.26
C ILE A 80 0.97 3.50 0.66
N ASN A 81 1.33 2.39 0.03
CA ASN A 81 2.64 1.80 0.17
C ASN A 81 3.44 2.07 -1.09
N VAL A 82 4.69 2.47 -0.93
CA VAL A 82 5.66 2.62 -2.03
C VAL A 82 6.84 1.72 -1.72
N PHE A 83 7.20 0.85 -2.66
CA PHE A 83 8.27 -0.13 -2.51
C PHE A 83 9.45 0.22 -3.41
N TYR A 84 10.64 0.23 -2.84
CA TYR A 84 11.87 0.66 -3.47
C TYR A 84 12.91 -0.48 -3.49
N PRO A 85 13.65 -0.66 -4.61
CA PRO A 85 14.73 -1.64 -4.67
C PRO A 85 15.98 -1.20 -3.88
N SER A 86 16.20 0.12 -3.71
CA SER A 86 17.34 0.68 -3.01
C SER A 86 17.01 2.03 -2.38
N LEU A 87 17.89 2.57 -1.55
CA LEU A 87 17.76 3.94 -1.01
C LEU A 87 17.92 4.98 -2.13
N ASP A 88 18.82 4.78 -3.07
CA ASP A 88 19.01 5.67 -4.21
C ASP A 88 17.73 5.81 -5.04
N ALA A 89 16.96 4.72 -5.18
CA ALA A 89 15.67 4.76 -5.88
C ALA A 89 14.63 5.67 -5.20
N ILE A 90 14.78 5.95 -3.90
CA ILE A 90 13.93 6.93 -3.19
C ILE A 90 14.25 8.34 -3.72
N GLU A 91 15.51 8.70 -3.78
CA GLU A 91 15.96 10.02 -4.25
C GLU A 91 15.64 10.21 -5.74
N GLU A 92 15.91 9.21 -6.57
CA GLU A 92 15.59 9.22 -8.01
C GLU A 92 14.09 9.40 -8.25
N ASN A 93 13.25 8.65 -7.50
CA ASN A 93 11.81 8.78 -7.61
C ASN A 93 11.31 10.16 -7.16
N ALA A 94 11.87 10.70 -6.08
CA ALA A 94 11.53 12.04 -5.59
C ALA A 94 11.93 13.13 -6.60
N ALA A 95 13.13 13.07 -7.13
CA ALA A 95 13.65 14.03 -8.12
C ALA A 95 12.81 14.02 -9.40
N ARG A 96 12.43 12.84 -9.89
CA ARG A 96 11.58 12.69 -11.07
C ARG A 96 10.17 13.25 -10.81
N ASN A 97 9.56 12.92 -9.68
CA ASN A 97 8.23 13.39 -9.34
C ASN A 97 8.19 14.91 -9.18
N ALA A 98 9.26 15.52 -8.62
CA ALA A 98 9.36 16.98 -8.45
C ALA A 98 9.32 17.75 -9.77
N GLN A 99 9.68 17.12 -10.89
CA GLN A 99 9.67 17.72 -12.22
C GLN A 99 8.38 17.41 -13.01
N SER A 100 7.47 16.65 -12.44
CA SER A 100 6.27 16.16 -13.13
C SER A 100 5.05 17.01 -12.85
N VAL A 101 4.40 17.48 -13.91
CA VAL A 101 3.09 18.16 -13.84
C VAL A 101 2.02 17.20 -13.36
N ASP A 102 2.05 15.94 -13.83
CA ASP A 102 1.08 14.91 -13.41
C ASP A 102 1.18 14.61 -11.91
N TRP A 103 2.41 14.55 -11.38
CA TRP A 103 2.63 14.43 -9.93
C TRP A 103 2.09 15.64 -9.16
N ALA A 104 2.32 16.85 -9.66
CA ALA A 104 1.81 18.06 -9.03
C ALA A 104 0.27 18.07 -8.98
N GLN A 105 -0.41 17.64 -10.04
CA GLN A 105 -1.86 17.50 -10.09
C GLN A 105 -2.37 16.44 -9.09
N TYR A 106 -1.73 15.28 -9.05
CA TYR A 106 -2.03 14.23 -8.08
C TYR A 106 -1.90 14.77 -6.65
N MET A 107 -0.80 15.43 -6.32
CA MET A 107 -0.56 15.98 -4.98
C MET A 107 -1.53 17.10 -4.60
N ASN A 108 -2.02 17.89 -5.57
CA ASN A 108 -3.07 18.88 -5.31
C ASN A 108 -4.37 18.19 -4.90
N THR A 109 -4.81 17.17 -5.63
CA THR A 109 -6.00 16.39 -5.27
C THR A 109 -5.83 15.72 -3.90
N MET A 110 -4.64 15.19 -3.60
CA MET A 110 -4.37 14.59 -2.29
C MET A 110 -4.51 15.61 -1.15
N ARG A 111 -3.99 16.84 -1.30
CA ARG A 111 -4.11 17.89 -0.28
C ARG A 111 -5.56 18.29 0.00
N GLU A 112 -6.42 18.28 -1.03
CA GLU A 112 -7.83 18.64 -0.91
C GLU A 112 -8.69 17.50 -0.36
N SER A 113 -8.27 16.25 -0.56
CA SER A 113 -9.10 15.07 -0.33
C SER A 113 -8.63 14.18 0.81
N ALA A 114 -7.45 14.44 1.39
CA ALA A 114 -6.85 13.57 2.41
C ALA A 114 -5.91 14.33 3.35
N GLU A 115 -5.97 13.99 4.63
CA GLU A 115 -5.02 14.45 5.65
C GLU A 115 -4.03 13.31 5.96
N ARG A 116 -2.72 13.59 5.95
CA ARG A 116 -1.71 12.61 6.34
C ARG A 116 -1.75 12.39 7.85
N VAL A 117 -1.91 11.13 8.25
CA VAL A 117 -1.98 10.71 9.65
C VAL A 117 -0.63 10.21 10.15
N SER A 118 0.06 9.40 9.34
CA SER A 118 1.39 8.89 9.68
C SER A 118 2.20 8.56 8.43
N GLU A 119 3.51 8.49 8.62
CA GLU A 119 4.48 8.06 7.62
C GLU A 119 5.51 7.19 8.32
N ASN A 120 5.83 6.04 7.74
CA ASN A 120 6.84 5.14 8.27
C ASN A 120 7.68 4.61 7.11
N MET A 121 8.99 4.63 7.30
CA MET A 121 9.93 3.94 6.44
C MET A 121 10.33 2.61 7.06
N PHE A 122 10.42 1.57 6.25
CA PHE A 122 10.85 0.26 6.70
C PHE A 122 11.79 -0.41 5.71
N SER A 123 12.70 -1.24 6.22
CA SER A 123 13.48 -2.18 5.42
C SER A 123 12.81 -3.55 5.45
N VAL A 124 12.78 -4.22 4.31
CA VAL A 124 12.25 -5.59 4.20
C VAL A 124 13.35 -6.57 4.62
N GLN A 125 13.12 -7.28 5.71
CA GLN A 125 14.07 -8.23 6.28
C GLN A 125 13.87 -9.64 5.72
N MET A 126 12.60 -10.02 5.49
CA MET A 126 12.23 -11.29 4.90
C MET A 126 10.93 -11.13 4.14
N SER A 127 10.80 -11.85 3.04
CA SER A 127 9.54 -11.93 2.31
C SER A 127 9.33 -13.31 1.72
N LYS A 128 8.06 -13.69 1.63
CA LYS A 128 7.57 -14.81 0.85
C LYS A 128 6.34 -14.32 0.11
N VAL A 129 6.37 -14.32 -1.19
CA VAL A 129 5.31 -13.72 -2.01
C VAL A 129 4.82 -14.76 -3.01
N ASN A 130 3.53 -15.02 -2.97
CA ASN A 130 2.83 -15.65 -4.08
C ASN A 130 2.26 -14.51 -4.97
N GLN A 131 2.88 -14.29 -6.11
CA GLN A 131 2.53 -13.21 -7.04
C GLN A 131 1.10 -13.32 -7.57
N ASP A 132 0.60 -14.55 -7.72
CA ASP A 132 -0.74 -14.79 -8.25
C ASP A 132 -1.86 -14.31 -7.31
N VAL A 133 -1.53 -14.13 -6.02
CA VAL A 133 -2.49 -13.73 -4.99
C VAL A 133 -2.21 -12.34 -4.44
N ALA A 134 -0.94 -11.98 -4.28
CA ALA A 134 -0.52 -10.74 -3.61
C ALA A 134 -1.05 -9.47 -4.28
N ASN A 135 -1.30 -9.51 -5.59
CA ASN A 135 -1.70 -8.37 -6.41
C ASN A 135 -3.15 -8.46 -6.93
N GLN A 136 -3.95 -9.40 -6.40
CA GLN A 136 -5.33 -9.53 -6.85
C GLN A 136 -6.23 -8.46 -6.24
N PRO A 137 -7.13 -7.85 -7.02
CA PRO A 137 -8.16 -6.97 -6.48
C PRO A 137 -8.98 -7.67 -5.39
N GLY A 138 -9.24 -6.97 -4.29
CA GLY A 138 -10.00 -7.52 -3.16
C GLY A 138 -9.18 -8.39 -2.19
N SER A 139 -7.87 -8.55 -2.40
CA SER A 139 -7.01 -9.19 -1.40
C SER A 139 -7.00 -8.38 -0.10
N THR A 140 -6.97 -9.08 1.03
CA THR A 140 -6.92 -8.46 2.37
C THR A 140 -5.59 -8.78 3.02
N SER A 141 -4.98 -7.79 3.65
CA SER A 141 -3.73 -7.95 4.40
C SER A 141 -3.93 -7.54 5.86
N MET A 142 -3.17 -8.18 6.74
CA MET A 142 -3.07 -7.81 8.15
C MET A 142 -1.66 -7.28 8.41
N LEU A 143 -1.57 -6.06 8.94
CA LEU A 143 -0.33 -5.47 9.40
C LEU A 143 -0.30 -5.51 10.92
N THR A 144 0.75 -6.09 11.48
CA THR A 144 1.00 -6.10 12.92
C THR A 144 2.32 -5.40 13.21
N MET A 145 2.29 -4.35 14.02
CA MET A 145 3.49 -3.67 14.52
C MET A 145 3.78 -4.14 15.93
N VAL A 146 5.02 -4.59 16.19
CA VAL A 146 5.45 -5.07 17.48
C VAL A 146 6.71 -4.35 17.96
N LYS A 147 6.77 -4.05 19.25
CA LYS A 147 8.00 -3.57 19.86
C LYS A 147 8.86 -4.76 20.23
N VAL A 148 10.02 -4.88 19.58
CA VAL A 148 10.96 -5.98 19.78
C VAL A 148 12.02 -5.58 20.80
N THR A 149 12.15 -6.34 21.89
CA THR A 149 13.14 -6.12 22.94
C THR A 149 14.45 -6.90 22.70
N ASP A 150 14.36 -8.04 22.02
CA ASP A 150 15.52 -8.84 21.58
C ASP A 150 15.41 -9.11 20.06
N PRO A 151 16.02 -8.26 19.22
CA PRO A 151 15.97 -8.42 17.77
C PRO A 151 16.56 -9.75 17.28
N SER A 152 17.63 -10.26 17.92
CA SER A 152 18.28 -11.50 17.50
C SER A 152 17.35 -12.70 17.66
N THR A 153 16.75 -12.84 18.84
CA THR A 153 15.80 -13.93 19.13
C THR A 153 14.53 -13.80 18.27
N TYR A 154 14.02 -12.58 18.11
CA TYR A 154 12.86 -12.33 17.23
C TYR A 154 13.15 -12.77 15.79
N MET A 155 14.28 -12.37 15.21
CA MET A 155 14.63 -12.71 13.82
C MET A 155 14.85 -14.21 13.63
N LYS A 156 15.40 -14.92 14.64
CA LYS A 156 15.50 -16.40 14.61
C LYS A 156 14.12 -17.05 14.58
N ALA A 157 13.20 -16.56 15.41
CA ALA A 157 11.81 -17.04 15.42
C ALA A 157 11.10 -16.80 14.09
N MET A 158 11.26 -15.59 13.50
CA MET A 158 10.69 -15.26 12.20
C MET A 158 11.26 -16.13 11.09
N LYS A 159 12.58 -16.39 11.05
CA LYS A 159 13.19 -17.31 10.08
C LYS A 159 12.61 -18.72 10.21
N LYS A 160 12.45 -19.23 11.44
CA LYS A 160 11.83 -20.54 11.68
C LYS A 160 10.38 -20.57 11.19
N MET A 161 9.61 -19.53 11.47
CA MET A 161 8.23 -19.41 10.99
C MET A 161 8.17 -19.40 9.45
N MET A 162 8.99 -18.57 8.79
CA MET A 162 9.04 -18.47 7.33
C MET A 162 9.46 -19.77 6.63
N SER A 163 10.22 -20.64 7.32
CA SER A 163 10.66 -21.95 6.82
C SER A 163 9.69 -23.08 7.15
N SER A 164 8.58 -22.81 7.86
CA SER A 164 7.62 -23.82 8.27
C SER A 164 6.72 -24.28 7.11
N GLU A 165 6.17 -25.49 7.25
CA GLU A 165 5.15 -26.01 6.32
C GLU A 165 3.92 -25.10 6.25
N ALA A 166 3.51 -24.50 7.37
CA ALA A 166 2.40 -23.56 7.41
C ALA A 166 2.66 -22.31 6.56
N ALA A 167 3.89 -21.75 6.65
CA ALA A 167 4.27 -20.63 5.79
C ALA A 167 4.42 -21.08 4.32
N ALA A 168 4.85 -22.33 4.08
CA ALA A 168 4.92 -22.88 2.73
C ALA A 168 3.53 -23.05 2.09
N ALA A 169 2.55 -23.47 2.88
CA ALA A 169 1.16 -23.64 2.45
C ALA A 169 0.35 -22.33 2.40
N PHE A 170 0.88 -21.23 2.95
CA PHE A 170 0.16 -19.95 2.95
C PHE A 170 0.02 -19.40 1.51
N PRO A 171 -1.22 -19.17 1.03
CA PRO A 171 -1.44 -18.83 -0.37
C PRO A 171 -1.10 -17.37 -0.72
N GLY A 172 -0.91 -16.50 0.28
CA GLY A 172 -0.69 -15.07 0.11
C GLY A 172 0.79 -14.66 0.14
N ALA A 173 1.02 -13.42 0.57
CA ALA A 173 2.36 -12.87 0.79
C ALA A 173 2.60 -12.66 2.29
N ILE A 174 3.82 -12.93 2.75
CA ILE A 174 4.28 -12.66 4.11
C ILE A 174 5.50 -11.76 4.01
N TYR A 175 5.47 -10.64 4.73
CA TYR A 175 6.58 -9.70 4.84
C TYR A 175 6.96 -9.52 6.31
N VAL A 176 8.24 -9.48 6.57
CA VAL A 176 8.80 -9.05 7.87
C VAL A 176 9.66 -7.83 7.59
N GLY A 177 9.28 -6.70 8.16
CA GLY A 177 9.97 -5.44 7.99
C GLY A 177 10.48 -4.89 9.32
N GLN A 178 11.51 -4.06 9.24
CA GLN A 178 12.00 -3.25 10.35
C GLN A 178 11.73 -1.79 10.07
N ILE A 179 11.03 -1.10 10.97
CA ILE A 179 10.83 0.36 10.87
C ILE A 179 12.18 1.03 11.12
N ILE A 180 12.57 1.94 10.23
CA ILE A 180 13.86 2.66 10.24
C ILE A 180 13.71 4.19 10.24
N GLY A 181 12.49 4.71 10.18
CA GLY A 181 12.17 6.13 10.23
C GLY A 181 10.67 6.41 10.22
#